data_1e2283314bd2efb9accf0379b0337c85
#
_entry.id   1e2283314bd2efb9accf0379b0337c85
#
_cell.length_a   1.000
_cell.length_b   1.000
_cell.length_c   1.000
_cell.angle_alpha   90.00
_cell.angle_beta   90.00
_cell.angle_gamma   90.00
#
_symmetry.space_group_name_H-M   'P 1'
#
loop_
_entity.id
_entity.type
_entity.pdbx_description
1 polymer ?
#
loop_
_entity_poly.entity_id
_entity_poly.type
_entity_poly.pdbx_seq_one_letter_code
_entity_poly.pdbx_strand_id
1 'polypeptide(L)'
;MHVSRAGFTSLKGARHVGRPFVDLTLDGPVGDRLFCLVDPARGRVIRTVENPTLMRTTAMWVDGVLTVTLPRAVVEGVPVLTGVTRTVDYWGRRVTLEVVDGPWAEAYSSFLGRDVVLARAGGGDVVYGASVSLITSGSVGELSRRVGTPVLDAQLRATFTVHTDAPHLEDGWIGRRLGLGEAEIEVCRAIARCRVIDLDPDTGTGRTDGLRALADYRRQAGEFVFGVDAIVTKAGRVHVGDEVRVAGAE
;
A
#
# COMPACT_ATOMS: atom_id res chain seq x y z
N MET A 1 15.99 -10.53 -13.22
CA MET A 1 14.82 -9.65 -12.96
C MET A 1 15.31 -8.42 -12.20
N HIS A 2 14.58 -7.31 -12.23
CA HIS A 2 14.96 -6.10 -11.47
C HIS A 2 13.71 -5.36 -10.96
N VAL A 3 13.90 -4.53 -9.93
CA VAL A 3 12.84 -3.65 -9.41
C VAL A 3 12.60 -2.53 -10.41
N SER A 4 11.44 -2.48 -11.06
CA SER A 4 11.08 -1.42 -12.02
C SER A 4 10.35 -0.25 -11.38
N ARG A 5 9.72 -0.46 -10.22
CA ARG A 5 9.07 0.57 -9.43
C ARG A 5 9.11 0.21 -7.94
N ALA A 6 9.32 1.21 -7.11
CA ALA A 6 9.18 1.13 -5.66
C ALA A 6 8.25 2.25 -5.18
N GLY A 7 7.50 2.06 -4.10
CA GLY A 7 6.65 3.11 -3.53
C GLY A 7 5.70 2.63 -2.45
N PHE A 8 5.17 3.59 -1.71
CA PHE A 8 4.17 3.40 -0.66
C PHE A 8 3.48 4.73 -0.31
N THR A 9 2.68 4.75 0.72
CA THR A 9 2.07 5.98 1.27
C THR A 9 2.19 5.99 2.78
N SER A 10 2.56 7.11 3.37
CA SER A 10 2.69 7.22 4.83
C SER A 10 1.34 7.30 5.55
N LEU A 11 0.26 7.64 4.84
CA LEU A 11 -1.09 7.67 5.40
C LEU A 11 -1.98 6.63 4.70
N LYS A 12 -2.60 5.76 5.47
CA LYS A 12 -3.55 4.75 4.98
C LYS A 12 -4.69 5.40 4.19
N GLY A 13 -4.86 4.98 2.96
CA GLY A 13 -5.91 5.49 2.08
C GLY A 13 -5.45 6.53 1.08
N ALA A 14 -4.44 7.33 1.39
CA ALA A 14 -3.86 8.30 0.46
C ALA A 14 -3.20 7.61 -0.75
N ARG A 15 -2.92 8.38 -1.80
CA ARG A 15 -2.27 7.92 -3.02
C ARG A 15 -0.90 7.30 -2.73
N HIS A 16 -0.60 6.24 -3.42
CA HIS A 16 0.72 5.60 -3.43
C HIS A 16 1.72 6.46 -4.20
N VAL A 17 2.83 6.81 -3.55
CA VAL A 17 3.87 7.68 -4.14
C VAL A 17 5.06 6.81 -4.55
N GLY A 18 5.50 6.97 -5.80
CA GLY A 18 6.72 6.35 -6.30
C GLY A 18 7.95 6.95 -5.61
N ARG A 19 8.95 6.12 -5.35
CA ARG A 19 10.20 6.49 -4.67
C ARG A 19 11.39 5.90 -5.42
N PRO A 20 12.57 6.57 -5.43
CA PRO A 20 13.78 6.01 -6.03
C PRO A 20 14.30 4.80 -5.27
N PHE A 21 14.02 4.72 -3.97
CA PHE A 21 14.35 3.59 -3.10
C PHE A 21 13.34 3.46 -1.95
N VAL A 22 13.36 2.32 -1.29
CA VAL A 22 12.62 2.03 -0.06
C VAL A 22 13.56 1.37 0.95
N ASP A 23 13.60 1.92 2.15
CA ASP A 23 14.29 1.29 3.29
C ASP A 23 13.34 0.28 3.94
N LEU A 24 13.80 -0.96 4.07
CA LEU A 24 13.08 -2.04 4.73
C LEU A 24 13.70 -2.34 6.10
N THR A 25 12.86 -2.39 7.12
CA THR A 25 13.14 -3.01 8.43
C THR A 25 12.43 -4.35 8.49
N LEU A 26 12.63 -5.12 9.56
CA LEU A 26 11.89 -6.37 9.77
C LEU A 26 10.37 -6.18 9.87
N ASP A 27 9.91 -4.98 10.23
CA ASP A 27 8.50 -4.61 10.28
C ASP A 27 7.92 -4.18 8.92
N GLY A 28 8.79 -3.99 7.91
CA GLY A 28 8.41 -3.57 6.56
C GLY A 28 9.01 -2.23 6.14
N PRO A 29 8.42 -1.56 5.11
CA PRO A 29 8.93 -0.30 4.60
C PRO A 29 8.86 0.82 5.64
N VAL A 30 9.95 1.53 5.84
CA VAL A 30 10.02 2.65 6.80
C VAL A 30 9.04 3.75 6.40
N GLY A 31 8.08 4.03 7.28
CA GLY A 31 7.07 5.07 7.07
C GLY A 31 5.86 4.65 6.25
N ASP A 32 5.78 3.40 5.76
CA ASP A 32 4.59 2.94 5.06
C ASP A 32 3.41 2.79 6.01
N ARG A 33 2.29 3.44 5.67
CA ARG A 33 1.02 3.41 6.43
C ARG A 33 1.21 3.64 7.94
N LEU A 34 2.23 4.45 8.28
CA LEU A 34 2.54 4.84 9.64
C LEU A 34 1.39 5.62 10.30
N PHE A 35 0.57 6.26 9.47
CA PHE A 35 -0.60 7.03 9.91
C PHE A 35 -1.87 6.51 9.26
N CYS A 36 -2.99 6.71 9.95
CA CYS A 36 -4.31 6.46 9.41
C CYS A 36 -5.32 7.48 9.95
N LEU A 37 -6.43 7.62 9.23
CA LEU A 37 -7.57 8.41 9.69
C LEU A 37 -8.57 7.49 10.38
N VAL A 38 -9.06 7.92 11.52
CA VAL A 38 -10.11 7.25 12.29
C VAL A 38 -11.39 8.06 12.21
N ASP A 39 -12.50 7.39 11.96
CA ASP A 39 -13.85 7.95 12.11
C ASP A 39 -14.26 7.78 13.59
N PRO A 40 -14.28 8.85 14.38
CA PRO A 40 -14.56 8.75 15.82
C PRO A 40 -16.00 8.35 16.12
N ALA A 41 -16.95 8.71 15.24
CA ALA A 41 -18.36 8.38 15.42
C ALA A 41 -18.64 6.89 15.16
N ARG A 42 -17.87 6.26 14.26
CA ARG A 42 -18.03 4.85 13.91
C ARG A 42 -17.02 3.94 14.59
N GLY A 43 -16.02 4.47 15.28
CA GLY A 43 -14.97 3.71 15.95
C GLY A 43 -14.16 2.82 14.99
N ARG A 44 -13.86 3.30 13.79
CA ARG A 44 -13.15 2.50 12.78
C ARG A 44 -12.15 3.32 11.95
N VAL A 45 -11.15 2.63 11.41
CA VAL A 45 -10.22 3.21 10.44
C VAL A 45 -10.95 3.50 9.12
N ILE A 46 -10.70 4.68 8.55
CA ILE A 46 -11.27 5.10 7.26
C ILE A 46 -10.59 4.31 6.14
N ARG A 47 -11.40 3.61 5.33
CA ARG A 47 -10.94 2.73 4.25
C ARG A 47 -11.06 3.41 2.88
N THR A 48 -10.08 3.20 2.01
CA THR A 48 -10.06 3.76 0.64
C THR A 48 -11.27 3.35 -0.17
N VAL A 49 -11.71 2.08 -0.04
CA VAL A 49 -12.85 1.54 -0.80
C VAL A 49 -14.15 2.29 -0.53
N GLU A 50 -14.32 2.84 0.67
CA GLU A 50 -15.49 3.62 1.07
C GLU A 50 -15.26 5.14 0.90
N ASN A 51 -14.01 5.56 0.81
CA ASN A 51 -13.61 6.96 0.71
C ASN A 51 -12.53 7.11 -0.38
N PRO A 52 -12.86 6.82 -1.63
CA PRO A 52 -11.88 6.84 -2.73
C PRO A 52 -11.28 8.22 -2.98
N THR A 53 -11.95 9.29 -2.55
CA THR A 53 -11.44 10.67 -2.61
C THR A 53 -10.11 10.85 -1.86
N LEU A 54 -9.78 9.99 -0.89
CA LEU A 54 -8.47 9.99 -0.23
C LEU A 54 -7.31 9.80 -1.22
N MET A 55 -7.54 9.13 -2.34
CA MET A 55 -6.51 8.95 -3.39
C MET A 55 -6.10 10.28 -4.05
N ARG A 56 -6.91 11.34 -3.90
CA ARG A 56 -6.55 12.70 -4.34
C ARG A 56 -5.54 13.39 -3.42
N THR A 57 -5.15 12.73 -2.34
CA THR A 57 -4.17 13.24 -1.37
C THR A 57 -2.90 12.43 -1.40
N THR A 58 -1.77 13.03 -1.09
CA THR A 58 -0.52 12.34 -0.82
C THR A 58 -0.07 12.59 0.61
N ALA A 59 0.66 11.63 1.17
CA ALA A 59 1.25 11.77 2.48
C ALA A 59 2.68 11.22 2.45
N MET A 60 3.62 12.02 2.90
CA MET A 60 5.03 11.66 3.02
C MET A 60 5.50 11.93 4.45
N TRP A 61 6.17 10.96 5.03
CA TRP A 61 6.84 11.11 6.31
C TRP A 61 8.34 10.96 6.08
N VAL A 62 9.09 12.02 6.35
CA VAL A 62 10.55 12.09 6.14
C VAL A 62 11.14 12.88 7.31
N ASP A 63 12.19 12.36 7.92
CA ASP A 63 12.95 13.00 9.00
C ASP A 63 12.06 13.54 10.15
N GLY A 64 11.01 12.80 10.50
CA GLY A 64 10.09 13.15 11.58
C GLY A 64 9.00 14.16 11.18
N VAL A 65 8.99 14.63 9.94
CA VAL A 65 7.99 15.58 9.41
C VAL A 65 6.96 14.82 8.56
N LEU A 66 5.68 15.05 8.84
CA LEU A 66 4.58 14.56 8.02
C LEU A 66 4.05 15.69 7.12
N THR A 67 4.27 15.56 5.83
CA THR A 67 3.72 16.45 4.80
C THR A 67 2.52 15.78 4.13
N VAL A 68 1.36 16.40 4.17
CA VAL A 68 0.15 15.97 3.49
C VAL A 68 -0.25 17.00 2.44
N THR A 69 -0.39 16.55 1.20
CA THR A 69 -0.90 17.39 0.10
C THR A 69 -2.36 17.00 -0.18
N LEU A 70 -3.26 17.94 -0.03
CA LEU A 70 -4.65 17.86 -0.42
C LEU A 70 -4.87 18.68 -1.71
N PRO A 71 -5.99 18.53 -2.43
CA PRO A 71 -6.24 19.25 -3.68
C PRO A 71 -6.15 20.80 -3.61
N ARG A 72 -6.32 21.38 -2.41
CA ARG A 72 -6.33 22.84 -2.21
C ARG A 72 -5.44 23.31 -1.06
N ALA A 73 -4.68 22.43 -0.44
CA ALA A 73 -3.83 22.78 0.70
C ALA A 73 -2.66 21.81 0.82
N VAL A 74 -1.56 22.30 1.37
CA VAL A 74 -0.47 21.49 1.89
C VAL A 74 -0.39 21.76 3.39
N VAL A 75 -0.39 20.71 4.20
CA VAL A 75 -0.21 20.80 5.66
C VAL A 75 1.00 19.96 6.06
N GLU A 76 1.83 20.56 6.88
CA GLU A 76 3.11 19.98 7.27
C GLU A 76 3.38 20.27 8.75
N GLY A 77 4.11 19.35 9.39
CA GLY A 77 4.54 19.52 10.78
C GLY A 77 5.19 18.26 11.33
N VAL A 78 5.64 18.35 12.57
CA VAL A 78 6.12 17.22 13.36
C VAL A 78 4.92 16.61 14.10
N PRO A 79 4.53 15.35 13.85
CA PRO A 79 3.42 14.72 14.54
C PRO A 79 3.70 14.58 16.04
N VAL A 80 2.80 15.09 16.87
CA VAL A 80 2.90 14.98 18.32
C VAL A 80 2.01 13.85 18.81
N LEU A 81 2.60 12.84 19.45
CA LEU A 81 1.86 11.77 20.08
C LEU A 81 1.23 12.27 21.37
N THR A 82 -0.08 12.11 21.51
CA THR A 82 -0.83 12.68 22.66
C THR A 82 -0.86 11.80 23.90
N GLY A 83 -0.38 10.55 23.79
CA GLY A 83 -0.56 9.52 24.82
C GLY A 83 -1.97 8.95 24.90
N VAL A 84 -2.93 9.53 24.16
CA VAL A 84 -4.31 9.04 24.09
C VAL A 84 -4.40 7.93 23.06
N THR A 85 -4.85 6.76 23.48
CA THR A 85 -5.07 5.62 22.56
C THR A 85 -6.54 5.42 22.26
N ARG A 86 -6.82 4.89 21.05
CA ARG A 86 -8.17 4.48 20.63
C ARG A 86 -8.12 3.07 20.07
N THR A 87 -8.95 2.20 20.61
CA THR A 87 -9.15 0.86 20.04
C THR A 87 -10.31 0.92 19.06
N VAL A 88 -10.02 0.66 17.79
CA VAL A 88 -10.95 0.81 16.67
C VAL A 88 -11.00 -0.43 15.80
N ASP A 89 -12.04 -0.55 14.95
CA ASP A 89 -12.13 -1.61 13.96
C ASP A 89 -11.27 -1.32 12.72
N TYR A 90 -10.54 -2.32 12.29
CA TYR A 90 -9.90 -2.36 10.98
C TYR A 90 -10.15 -3.72 10.30
N TRP A 91 -11.13 -3.79 9.41
CA TRP A 91 -11.54 -5.01 8.71
C TRP A 91 -11.89 -6.18 9.66
N GLY A 92 -12.65 -5.90 10.72
CA GLY A 92 -13.03 -6.88 11.73
C GLY A 92 -11.94 -7.19 12.78
N ARG A 93 -10.75 -6.60 12.66
CA ARG A 93 -9.69 -6.67 13.68
C ARG A 93 -9.78 -5.44 14.58
N ARG A 94 -9.60 -5.64 15.87
CA ARG A 94 -9.42 -4.54 16.81
C ARG A 94 -7.96 -4.12 16.80
N VAL A 95 -7.69 -2.85 16.51
CA VAL A 95 -6.37 -2.25 16.54
C VAL A 95 -6.35 -1.09 17.52
N THR A 96 -5.28 -0.97 18.31
CA THR A 96 -5.09 0.14 19.26
C THR A 96 -4.11 1.12 18.65
N LEU A 97 -4.58 2.34 18.40
CA LEU A 97 -3.87 3.39 17.71
C LEU A 97 -3.68 4.58 18.64
N GLU A 98 -2.54 5.25 18.57
CA GLU A 98 -2.28 6.46 19.34
C GLU A 98 -2.71 7.69 18.55
N VAL A 99 -3.45 8.58 19.20
CA VAL A 99 -3.92 9.84 18.60
C VAL A 99 -2.72 10.77 18.37
N VAL A 100 -2.71 11.40 17.21
CA VAL A 100 -1.69 12.37 16.79
C VAL A 100 -2.31 13.74 16.76
N ASP A 101 -1.68 14.68 17.46
CA ASP A 101 -1.97 16.11 17.39
C ASP A 101 -1.20 16.77 16.25
N GLY A 102 -1.82 17.81 15.67
CA GLY A 102 -1.30 18.57 14.54
C GLY A 102 -2.38 18.98 13.55
N PRO A 103 -2.01 19.66 12.45
CA PRO A 103 -2.97 20.31 11.56
C PRO A 103 -3.74 19.33 10.64
N TRP A 104 -3.37 18.07 10.59
CA TRP A 104 -3.87 17.10 9.60
C TRP A 104 -5.31 16.65 9.87
N ALA A 105 -5.70 16.51 11.14
CA ALA A 105 -7.05 16.08 11.50
C ALA A 105 -8.09 17.10 11.02
N GLU A 106 -7.84 18.40 11.25
CA GLU A 106 -8.69 19.50 10.79
C GLU A 106 -8.72 19.56 9.25
N ALA A 107 -7.55 19.49 8.60
CA ALA A 107 -7.45 19.53 7.15
C ALA A 107 -8.22 18.38 6.48
N TYR A 108 -8.10 17.16 7.01
CA TYR A 108 -8.86 16.03 6.50
C TYR A 108 -10.34 16.06 6.86
N SER A 109 -10.71 16.61 8.03
CA SER A 109 -12.12 16.82 8.41
C SER A 109 -12.81 17.76 7.43
N SER A 110 -12.17 18.88 7.12
CA SER A 110 -12.62 19.81 6.08
C SER A 110 -12.72 19.14 4.71
N PHE A 111 -11.69 18.39 4.30
CA PHE A 111 -11.64 17.71 3.00
C PHE A 111 -12.72 16.65 2.84
N LEU A 112 -12.99 15.87 3.89
CA LEU A 112 -13.96 14.76 3.87
C LEU A 112 -15.38 15.19 4.28
N GLY A 113 -15.57 16.43 4.76
CA GLY A 113 -16.85 16.97 5.22
C GLY A 113 -17.39 16.27 6.48
N ARG A 114 -16.50 15.73 7.33
CA ARG A 114 -16.86 15.08 8.59
C ARG A 114 -15.65 15.00 9.53
N ASP A 115 -15.91 14.88 10.82
CA ASP A 115 -14.86 14.75 11.81
C ASP A 115 -14.02 13.48 11.60
N VAL A 116 -12.72 13.66 11.61
CA VAL A 116 -11.75 12.58 11.61
C VAL A 116 -10.62 12.87 12.61
N VAL A 117 -9.98 11.80 13.07
CA VAL A 117 -8.81 11.86 13.94
C VAL A 117 -7.62 11.26 13.19
N LEU A 118 -6.48 11.94 13.23
CA LEU A 118 -5.23 11.33 12.79
C LEU A 118 -4.71 10.42 13.90
N ALA A 119 -4.30 9.22 13.55
CA ALA A 119 -3.71 8.28 14.49
C ALA A 119 -2.45 7.64 13.91
N ARG A 120 -1.50 7.33 14.78
CA ARG A 120 -0.29 6.56 14.47
C ARG A 120 -0.59 5.07 14.65
N ALA A 121 -0.21 4.28 13.65
CA ALA A 121 -0.28 2.84 13.66
C ALA A 121 1.10 2.25 14.01
N GLY A 122 1.11 1.10 14.66
CA GLY A 122 2.29 0.24 14.74
C GLY A 122 2.58 -0.46 13.42
N GLY A 123 3.71 -1.16 13.33
CA GLY A 123 4.05 -1.92 12.12
C GLY A 123 2.98 -2.96 11.80
N GLY A 124 2.35 -2.88 10.62
CA GLY A 124 1.35 -3.84 10.15
C GLY A 124 -0.08 -3.64 10.66
N ASP A 125 -0.35 -2.79 11.65
CA ASP A 125 -1.69 -2.62 12.26
C ASP A 125 -2.77 -2.28 11.23
N VAL A 126 -2.47 -1.40 10.29
CA VAL A 126 -3.41 -0.95 9.25
C VAL A 126 -3.01 -1.42 7.85
N VAL A 127 -2.22 -2.48 7.77
CA VAL A 127 -1.91 -3.21 6.54
C VAL A 127 -2.85 -4.42 6.42
N TYR A 128 -3.37 -4.68 5.22
CA TYR A 128 -4.31 -5.78 5.00
C TYR A 128 -3.62 -7.15 4.96
N GLY A 129 -2.46 -7.24 4.33
CA GLY A 129 -1.65 -8.45 4.19
C GLY A 129 -0.37 -8.41 5.00
N ALA A 130 0.71 -8.96 4.46
CA ALA A 130 2.05 -8.80 5.01
C ALA A 130 2.62 -7.39 4.71
N SER A 131 3.77 -7.07 5.29
CA SER A 131 4.32 -5.72 5.28
C SER A 131 4.83 -5.26 3.92
N VAL A 132 5.22 -6.19 3.04
CA VAL A 132 5.71 -5.91 1.69
C VAL A 132 4.78 -6.56 0.67
N SER A 133 4.54 -5.91 -0.45
CA SER A 133 3.75 -6.45 -1.55
C SER A 133 4.47 -6.31 -2.88
N LEU A 134 4.41 -7.36 -3.72
CA LEU A 134 5.03 -7.41 -5.02
C LEU A 134 4.02 -7.74 -6.12
N ILE A 135 4.21 -7.12 -7.27
CA ILE A 135 3.58 -7.45 -8.54
C ILE A 135 4.66 -7.52 -9.61
N THR A 136 4.36 -8.09 -10.75
CA THR A 136 5.28 -8.10 -11.88
C THR A 136 4.74 -7.29 -13.07
N SER A 137 5.64 -6.71 -13.87
CA SER A 137 5.24 -5.95 -15.08
C SER A 137 4.53 -6.85 -16.09
N GLY A 138 4.96 -8.12 -16.21
CA GLY A 138 4.29 -9.10 -17.08
C GLY A 138 2.84 -9.34 -16.65
N SER A 139 2.58 -9.45 -15.33
CA SER A 139 1.22 -9.59 -14.79
C SER A 139 0.35 -8.35 -15.04
N VAL A 140 0.92 -7.15 -14.84
CA VAL A 140 0.22 -5.88 -15.13
C VAL A 140 -0.12 -5.78 -16.62
N GLY A 141 0.81 -6.17 -17.51
CA GLY A 141 0.59 -6.23 -18.95
C GLY A 141 -0.55 -7.19 -19.32
N GLU A 142 -0.60 -8.39 -18.73
CA GLU A 142 -1.67 -9.35 -18.96
C GLU A 142 -3.03 -8.84 -18.46
N LEU A 143 -3.07 -8.22 -17.28
CA LEU A 143 -4.30 -7.61 -16.76
C LEU A 143 -4.77 -6.48 -17.68
N SER A 144 -3.86 -5.60 -18.12
CA SER A 144 -4.16 -4.52 -19.07
C SER A 144 -4.76 -5.04 -20.38
N ARG A 145 -4.18 -6.11 -20.92
CA ARG A 145 -4.68 -6.77 -22.15
C ARG A 145 -6.10 -7.31 -21.96
N ARG A 146 -6.41 -7.91 -20.81
CA ARG A 146 -7.74 -8.46 -20.51
C ARG A 146 -8.80 -7.39 -20.28
N VAL A 147 -8.40 -6.29 -19.63
CA VAL A 147 -9.29 -5.14 -19.39
C VAL A 147 -9.50 -4.31 -20.66
N GLY A 148 -8.60 -4.40 -21.64
CA GLY A 148 -8.62 -3.59 -22.87
C GLY A 148 -8.18 -2.14 -22.68
N THR A 149 -7.66 -1.80 -21.51
CA THR A 149 -7.11 -0.46 -21.15
C THR A 149 -5.87 -0.61 -20.29
N PRO A 150 -4.88 0.31 -20.38
CA PRO A 150 -3.70 0.25 -19.54
C PRO A 150 -4.06 0.31 -18.05
N VAL A 151 -3.64 -0.71 -17.30
CA VAL A 151 -3.64 -0.73 -15.83
C VAL A 151 -2.33 -0.14 -15.35
N LEU A 152 -2.40 0.83 -14.46
CA LEU A 152 -1.20 1.46 -13.90
C LEU A 152 -0.74 0.69 -12.66
N ASP A 153 0.57 0.49 -12.51
CA ASP A 153 1.16 -0.15 -11.32
C ASP A 153 0.67 0.50 -10.01
N ALA A 154 0.52 1.85 -10.03
CA ALA A 154 0.03 2.62 -8.90
C ALA A 154 -1.38 2.24 -8.45
N GLN A 155 -2.25 1.74 -9.36
CA GLN A 155 -3.60 1.26 -9.01
C GLN A 155 -3.52 0.03 -8.10
N LEU A 156 -2.51 -0.81 -8.32
CA LEU A 156 -2.32 -2.07 -7.59
C LEU A 156 -1.66 -1.86 -6.23
N ARG A 157 -1.10 -0.65 -5.98
CA ARG A 157 -0.58 -0.20 -4.68
C ARG A 157 0.44 -1.17 -4.05
N ALA A 158 1.20 -1.87 -4.92
CA ALA A 158 2.28 -2.74 -4.46
C ALA A 158 3.50 -1.93 -4.02
N THR A 159 4.24 -2.44 -3.04
CA THR A 159 5.51 -1.85 -2.58
C THR A 159 6.53 -1.88 -3.68
N PHE A 160 6.63 -3.00 -4.40
CA PHE A 160 7.54 -3.17 -5.53
C PHE A 160 6.82 -3.73 -6.76
N THR A 161 7.18 -3.19 -7.93
CA THR A 161 6.94 -3.84 -9.21
C THR A 161 8.26 -4.43 -9.68
N VAL A 162 8.28 -5.73 -10.01
CA VAL A 162 9.44 -6.42 -10.54
C VAL A 162 9.26 -6.58 -12.05
N HIS A 163 10.27 -6.22 -12.82
CA HIS A 163 10.26 -6.39 -14.27
C HIS A 163 10.39 -7.86 -14.65
N THR A 164 9.40 -8.36 -15.39
CA THR A 164 9.36 -9.71 -15.99
C THR A 164 8.62 -9.65 -17.31
N ASP A 165 8.97 -10.57 -18.22
CA ASP A 165 8.25 -10.73 -19.50
C ASP A 165 7.03 -11.66 -19.33
N ALA A 166 7.18 -12.71 -18.52
CA ALA A 166 6.10 -13.66 -18.29
C ALA A 166 5.10 -13.15 -17.23
N PRO A 167 3.77 -13.26 -17.48
CA PRO A 167 2.76 -12.95 -16.48
C PRO A 167 2.72 -14.00 -15.36
N HIS A 168 2.36 -13.57 -14.17
CA HIS A 168 2.13 -14.40 -12.97
C HIS A 168 3.35 -15.20 -12.50
N LEU A 169 4.56 -14.76 -12.87
CA LEU A 169 5.80 -15.38 -12.42
C LEU A 169 5.92 -15.31 -10.89
N GLU A 170 5.38 -14.26 -10.29
CA GLU A 170 5.36 -14.05 -8.84
C GLU A 170 4.60 -15.14 -8.06
N ASP A 171 3.67 -15.84 -8.65
CA ASP A 171 2.97 -16.95 -7.99
C ASP A 171 3.91 -18.08 -7.61
N GLY A 172 4.93 -18.32 -8.45
CA GLY A 172 5.97 -19.32 -8.20
C GLY A 172 6.96 -18.95 -7.10
N TRP A 173 6.87 -17.74 -6.55
CA TRP A 173 7.72 -17.27 -5.45
C TRP A 173 7.14 -17.58 -4.07
N ILE A 174 5.88 -17.99 -3.97
CA ILE A 174 5.23 -18.29 -2.68
C ILE A 174 6.01 -19.39 -1.95
N GLY A 175 6.38 -19.13 -0.68
CA GLY A 175 7.23 -19.96 0.15
C GLY A 175 8.73 -19.86 -0.14
N ARG A 176 9.15 -18.95 -1.04
CA ARG A 176 10.55 -18.71 -1.35
C ARG A 176 11.07 -17.40 -0.78
N ARG A 177 12.38 -17.32 -0.62
CA ARG A 177 13.07 -16.08 -0.30
C ARG A 177 13.54 -15.40 -1.57
N LEU A 178 13.44 -14.06 -1.56
CA LEU A 178 13.93 -13.19 -2.62
C LEU A 178 14.92 -12.19 -2.03
N GLY A 179 16.09 -12.08 -2.67
CA GLY A 179 16.99 -10.95 -2.48
C GLY A 179 16.55 -9.77 -3.36
N LEU A 180 16.42 -8.58 -2.78
CA LEU A 180 16.13 -7.33 -3.45
C LEU A 180 17.15 -6.28 -2.97
N GLY A 181 18.11 -5.90 -3.81
CA GLY A 181 19.20 -5.01 -3.40
C GLY A 181 19.92 -5.53 -2.15
N GLU A 182 19.87 -4.75 -1.06
CA GLU A 182 20.49 -5.13 0.23
C GLU A 182 19.56 -5.98 1.12
N ALA A 183 18.26 -6.00 0.84
CA ALA A 183 17.24 -6.64 1.66
C ALA A 183 16.94 -8.07 1.19
N GLU A 184 16.35 -8.85 2.11
CA GLU A 184 15.77 -10.15 1.80
C GLU A 184 14.33 -10.22 2.33
N ILE A 185 13.45 -10.83 1.55
CA ILE A 185 12.04 -11.05 1.91
C ILE A 185 11.67 -12.52 1.72
N GLU A 186 10.67 -12.98 2.47
CA GLU A 186 10.04 -14.28 2.28
C GLU A 186 8.60 -14.08 1.79
N VAL A 187 8.29 -14.63 0.63
CA VAL A 187 6.96 -14.51 0.01
C VAL A 187 5.98 -15.44 0.70
N CYS A 188 4.89 -14.88 1.23
CA CYS A 188 3.95 -15.60 2.08
C CYS A 188 2.78 -16.20 1.29
N ARG A 189 2.13 -15.38 0.45
CA ARG A 189 0.89 -15.77 -0.22
C ARG A 189 0.50 -14.82 -1.34
N ALA A 190 -0.48 -15.23 -2.17
CA ALA A 190 -1.14 -14.36 -3.12
C ALA A 190 -1.98 -13.29 -2.40
N ILE A 191 -2.09 -12.10 -3.00
CA ILE A 191 -2.87 -10.97 -2.46
C ILE A 191 -4.28 -11.01 -3.01
N ALA A 192 -5.28 -11.12 -2.13
CA ALA A 192 -6.67 -10.88 -2.48
C ALA A 192 -6.90 -9.40 -2.82
N ARG A 193 -7.58 -9.13 -3.93
CA ARG A 193 -7.85 -7.78 -4.43
C ARG A 193 -9.28 -7.36 -4.19
N CYS A 194 -9.45 -6.07 -3.95
CA CYS A 194 -10.74 -5.43 -3.81
C CYS A 194 -10.91 -4.32 -4.87
N ARG A 195 -12.08 -3.71 -4.92
CA ARG A 195 -12.44 -2.66 -5.89
C ARG A 195 -11.46 -1.48 -5.97
N VAL A 196 -10.55 -1.30 -5.04
CA VAL A 196 -9.54 -0.23 -5.10
C VAL A 196 -8.67 -0.33 -6.35
N ILE A 197 -8.45 -1.53 -6.90
CA ILE A 197 -7.67 -1.71 -8.14
C ILE A 197 -8.36 -1.18 -9.40
N ASP A 198 -9.67 -0.91 -9.33
CA ASP A 198 -10.44 -0.34 -10.44
C ASP A 198 -10.41 1.19 -10.45
N LEU A 199 -9.84 1.79 -9.40
CA LEU A 199 -9.85 3.24 -9.23
C LEU A 199 -8.63 3.87 -9.89
N ASP A 200 -8.83 5.04 -10.46
CA ASP A 200 -7.75 5.91 -10.90
C ASP A 200 -6.90 6.34 -9.68
N PRO A 201 -5.58 6.14 -9.70
CA PRO A 201 -4.73 6.38 -8.55
C PRO A 201 -4.60 7.87 -8.16
N ASP A 202 -4.94 8.79 -9.06
CA ASP A 202 -4.84 10.23 -8.85
C ASP A 202 -6.15 10.87 -8.43
N THR A 203 -7.27 10.36 -8.91
CA THR A 203 -8.59 10.95 -8.69
C THR A 203 -9.49 10.14 -7.78
N GLY A 204 -9.24 8.83 -7.63
CA GLY A 204 -10.11 7.91 -6.92
C GLY A 204 -11.41 7.58 -7.65
N THR A 205 -11.59 8.03 -8.90
CA THR A 205 -12.76 7.67 -9.72
C THR A 205 -12.57 6.31 -10.39
N GLY A 206 -13.65 5.67 -10.82
CA GLY A 206 -13.58 4.43 -11.59
C GLY A 206 -12.78 4.64 -12.89
N ARG A 207 -11.84 3.72 -13.17
CA ARG A 207 -10.96 3.75 -14.33
C ARG A 207 -11.01 2.47 -15.14
N THR A 208 -11.01 1.32 -14.49
CA THR A 208 -10.91 0.00 -15.12
C THR A 208 -11.89 -0.98 -14.46
N ASP A 209 -12.14 -2.12 -15.14
CA ASP A 209 -12.88 -3.26 -14.60
C ASP A 209 -11.92 -4.41 -14.22
N GLY A 210 -10.78 -4.06 -13.61
CA GLY A 210 -9.72 -4.99 -13.25
C GLY A 210 -10.20 -6.12 -12.34
N LEU A 211 -11.01 -5.80 -11.34
CA LEU A 211 -11.54 -6.81 -10.42
C LEU A 211 -12.45 -7.81 -11.13
N ARG A 212 -13.26 -7.35 -12.08
CA ARG A 212 -14.09 -8.23 -12.92
C ARG A 212 -13.22 -9.13 -13.79
N ALA A 213 -12.20 -8.56 -14.44
CA ALA A 213 -11.27 -9.36 -15.23
C ALA A 213 -10.59 -10.44 -14.38
N LEU A 214 -10.12 -10.12 -13.16
CA LEU A 214 -9.53 -11.10 -12.25
C LEU A 214 -10.53 -12.21 -11.86
N ALA A 215 -11.81 -11.92 -11.74
CA ALA A 215 -12.84 -12.91 -11.44
C ALA A 215 -12.92 -14.02 -12.49
N ASP A 216 -12.57 -13.72 -13.75
CA ASP A 216 -12.65 -14.64 -14.86
C ASP A 216 -11.44 -15.60 -14.93
N TYR A 217 -10.24 -15.18 -14.44
CA TYR A 217 -9.04 -16.01 -14.62
C TYR A 217 -8.12 -16.12 -13.39
N ARG A 218 -8.38 -15.37 -12.30
CA ARG A 218 -7.53 -15.32 -11.09
C ARG A 218 -8.29 -15.60 -9.81
N ARG A 219 -9.27 -16.50 -9.86
CA ARG A 219 -10.02 -16.92 -8.67
C ARG A 219 -9.28 -18.03 -7.93
N GLN A 220 -8.98 -17.81 -6.65
CA GLN A 220 -8.38 -18.80 -5.75
C GLN A 220 -9.12 -18.77 -4.40
N ALA A 221 -9.58 -19.91 -3.91
CA ALA A 221 -10.29 -20.07 -2.64
C ALA A 221 -11.45 -19.06 -2.43
N GLY A 222 -12.15 -18.68 -3.52
CA GLY A 222 -13.26 -17.72 -3.47
C GLY A 222 -12.85 -16.25 -3.58
N GLU A 223 -11.57 -15.93 -3.58
CA GLU A 223 -11.02 -14.58 -3.72
C GLU A 223 -10.42 -14.34 -5.11
N PHE A 224 -10.31 -13.08 -5.50
CA PHE A 224 -9.66 -12.66 -6.74
C PHE A 224 -8.24 -12.20 -6.39
N VAL A 225 -7.24 -12.93 -6.85
CA VAL A 225 -5.84 -12.71 -6.43
C VAL A 225 -5.01 -12.08 -7.53
N PHE A 226 -4.06 -11.21 -7.13
CA PHE A 226 -3.08 -10.61 -8.03
C PHE A 226 -1.86 -10.10 -7.25
N GLY A 227 -0.67 -10.56 -7.65
CA GLY A 227 0.58 -10.30 -6.93
C GLY A 227 0.68 -11.09 -5.62
N VAL A 228 1.75 -10.87 -4.90
CA VAL A 228 2.08 -11.61 -3.67
C VAL A 228 2.46 -10.66 -2.54
N ASP A 229 2.19 -11.06 -1.30
CA ASP A 229 2.70 -10.39 -0.11
C ASP A 229 3.85 -11.16 0.52
N ALA A 230 4.71 -10.44 1.25
CA ALA A 230 5.94 -10.95 1.83
C ALA A 230 6.26 -10.27 3.16
N ILE A 231 7.04 -10.96 3.99
CA ILE A 231 7.67 -10.42 5.20
C ILE A 231 9.15 -10.16 4.94
N VAL A 232 9.73 -9.18 5.62
CA VAL A 232 11.16 -8.89 5.54
C VAL A 232 11.91 -9.87 6.44
N THR A 233 12.90 -10.58 5.90
CA THR A 233 13.78 -11.50 6.64
C THR A 233 15.17 -10.92 6.88
N LYS A 234 15.58 -9.95 6.04
CA LYS A 234 16.80 -9.17 6.22
C LYS A 234 16.50 -7.71 5.86
N ALA A 235 16.76 -6.80 6.79
CA ALA A 235 16.64 -5.36 6.56
C ALA A 235 17.69 -4.88 5.54
N GLY A 236 17.35 -3.80 4.82
CA GLY A 236 18.25 -3.19 3.84
C GLY A 236 17.52 -2.21 2.93
N ARG A 237 18.27 -1.49 2.11
CA ARG A 237 17.75 -0.56 1.12
C ARG A 237 17.53 -1.25 -0.21
N VAL A 238 16.40 -0.94 -0.85
CA VAL A 238 16.04 -1.45 -2.18
C VAL A 238 15.81 -0.27 -3.11
N HIS A 239 16.64 -0.17 -4.15
CA HIS A 239 16.51 0.87 -5.19
C HIS A 239 15.71 0.38 -6.39
N VAL A 240 15.11 1.31 -7.10
CA VAL A 240 14.65 1.05 -8.47
C VAL A 240 15.89 0.73 -9.33
N GLY A 241 15.83 -0.38 -10.07
CA GLY A 241 16.96 -0.93 -10.84
C GLY A 241 17.68 -2.08 -10.15
N ASP A 242 17.51 -2.27 -8.83
CA ASP A 242 18.16 -3.37 -8.12
C ASP A 242 17.72 -4.75 -8.65
N GLU A 243 18.67 -5.66 -8.68
CA GLU A 243 18.43 -7.03 -9.10
C GLU A 243 17.52 -7.77 -8.11
N VAL A 244 16.61 -8.58 -8.65
CA VAL A 244 15.76 -9.50 -7.89
C VAL A 244 16.21 -10.93 -8.17
N ARG A 245 16.62 -11.63 -7.10
CA ARG A 245 17.11 -13.02 -7.13
C ARG A 245 16.17 -13.90 -6.32
N VAL A 246 15.76 -15.03 -6.90
CA VAL A 246 14.95 -16.03 -6.18
C VAL A 246 15.92 -17.04 -5.56
N ALA A 247 15.87 -17.24 -4.25
CA ALA A 247 16.72 -18.21 -3.57
C ALA A 247 16.40 -19.64 -4.06
N GLY A 248 17.44 -20.41 -4.38
CA GLY A 248 17.29 -21.80 -4.86
C GLY A 248 16.87 -21.95 -6.33
N ALA A 249 16.96 -20.90 -7.14
CA ALA A 249 16.93 -21.01 -8.59
C ALA A 249 18.39 -21.09 -9.07
N GLU A 250 18.91 -22.33 -9.22
CA GLU A 250 20.10 -22.64 -10.01
C GLU A 250 19.72 -22.82 -11.48
#